data_1f93e0a12bfcd59fcf5e7aa0c9712ffd
#
_entry.id   1f93e0a12bfcd59fcf5e7aa0c9712ffd
#
_cell.length_a   1.000
_cell.length_b   1.000
_cell.length_c   1.000
_cell.angle_alpha   90.00
_cell.angle_beta   90.00
_cell.angle_gamma   90.00
#
_symmetry.space_group_name_H-M   'P 1'
#
loop_
_entity.id
_entity.type
_entity.pdbx_description
1 polymer ?
#
loop_
_entity_poly.entity_id
_entity_poly.type
_entity_poly.pdbx_seq_one_letter_code
_entity_poly.pdbx_strand_id
1 'polypeptide(L)'
;MKGIVLAGGSGTRLYPITKAVSKQLLPLYDKPMIYYPLSVLMLAGIREILIISTPRDLPLYKALLGDGSDFGIEFTYKKQENPNGLAEAFILGEDFIGNDNVCLILGDNVFHGHRFTEILEKATKLDEGAIVFGYYTNNPESFGVVEFDDEGNVLSIEEKPEHPKSNYIVPGLYFYDNDVIDIAKNVKPSQRGELEITSVNEEYLNRGKLKVELLGRGMAWLDTGTHDGLLEAGNFIETVQKRQSLYIACLEEIAYNKGYITKEKLLELAEPLKKTEYGQYLIDLAEKK
;
A
#
# COMPACT_ATOMS: atom_id res chain seq x y z
N MET A 1 12.47 1.19 -10.05
CA MET A 1 11.84 0.71 -8.78
C MET A 1 10.58 -0.04 -9.11
N LYS A 2 10.35 -1.18 -8.48
CA LYS A 2 9.17 -2.03 -8.64
C LYS A 2 8.27 -1.95 -7.40
N GLY A 3 6.99 -2.34 -7.56
CA GLY A 3 6.02 -2.31 -6.47
C GLY A 3 5.58 -3.71 -6.06
N ILE A 4 5.33 -3.91 -4.77
CA ILE A 4 4.68 -5.12 -4.25
C ILE A 4 3.45 -4.69 -3.45
N VAL A 5 2.29 -5.25 -3.77
CA VAL A 5 1.09 -5.19 -2.93
C VAL A 5 0.94 -6.52 -2.23
N LEU A 6 1.05 -6.53 -0.90
CA LEU A 6 0.79 -7.72 -0.11
C LEU A 6 -0.69 -7.77 0.28
N ALA A 7 -1.44 -8.59 -0.44
CA ALA A 7 -2.88 -8.76 -0.32
C ALA A 7 -3.25 -10.17 0.17
N GLY A 8 -2.44 -10.68 1.09
CA GLY A 8 -2.62 -11.99 1.73
C GLY A 8 -3.31 -11.89 3.09
N GLY A 9 -3.25 -13.00 3.83
CA GLY A 9 -3.78 -13.09 5.18
C GLY A 9 -5.21 -13.65 5.25
N SER A 10 -5.56 -14.21 6.40
CA SER A 10 -6.84 -14.89 6.63
C SER A 10 -8.03 -13.95 6.87
N GLY A 11 -7.77 -12.67 7.20
CA GLY A 11 -8.80 -11.68 7.50
C GLY A 11 -9.70 -12.03 8.68
N THR A 12 -9.26 -12.88 9.60
CA THR A 12 -10.09 -13.44 10.70
C THR A 12 -10.70 -12.38 11.60
N ARG A 13 -10.03 -11.24 11.79
CA ARG A 13 -10.57 -10.11 12.58
C ARG A 13 -11.87 -9.51 12.01
N LEU A 14 -12.13 -9.74 10.70
CA LEU A 14 -13.35 -9.28 10.02
C LEU A 14 -14.36 -10.40 9.78
N TYR A 15 -14.24 -11.56 10.44
CA TYR A 15 -15.27 -12.59 10.36
C TYR A 15 -16.62 -12.06 10.89
N PRO A 16 -17.76 -12.46 10.26
CA PRO A 16 -17.87 -13.44 9.15
C PRO A 16 -17.68 -12.90 7.74
N ILE A 17 -17.46 -11.60 7.52
CA ILE A 17 -17.42 -10.94 6.22
C ILE A 17 -16.36 -11.57 5.31
N THR A 18 -15.19 -11.88 5.85
CA THR A 18 -14.03 -12.41 5.10
C THR A 18 -13.97 -13.93 5.01
N LYS A 19 -15.02 -14.66 5.41
CA LYS A 19 -15.03 -16.13 5.28
C LYS A 19 -14.94 -16.62 3.84
N ALA A 20 -15.59 -15.91 2.92
CA ALA A 20 -15.70 -16.30 1.52
C ALA A 20 -14.91 -15.41 0.55
N VAL A 21 -14.42 -14.27 1.01
CA VAL A 21 -13.75 -13.28 0.17
C VAL A 21 -12.53 -12.70 0.89
N SER A 22 -11.47 -12.38 0.14
CA SER A 22 -10.33 -11.66 0.68
C SER A 22 -10.74 -10.28 1.21
N LYS A 23 -10.14 -9.86 2.31
CA LYS A 23 -10.35 -8.54 2.91
C LYS A 23 -10.17 -7.42 1.89
N GLN A 24 -9.11 -7.48 1.10
CA GLN A 24 -8.74 -6.43 0.15
C GLN A 24 -9.65 -6.38 -1.10
N LEU A 25 -10.56 -7.36 -1.25
CA LEU A 25 -11.62 -7.36 -2.26
C LEU A 25 -12.96 -6.83 -1.72
N LEU A 26 -13.06 -6.59 -0.40
CA LEU A 26 -14.24 -5.94 0.16
C LEU A 26 -14.40 -4.54 -0.42
N PRO A 27 -15.66 -4.09 -0.62
CA PRO A 27 -15.91 -2.72 -1.03
C PRO A 27 -15.51 -1.77 0.11
N LEU A 28 -14.73 -0.76 -0.24
CA LEU A 28 -14.42 0.35 0.63
C LEU A 28 -15.05 1.61 0.02
N TYR A 29 -16.26 1.91 0.44
CA TYR A 29 -17.18 2.86 -0.14
C TYR A 29 -17.63 2.46 -1.57
N ASP A 30 -16.97 2.91 -2.61
CA ASP A 30 -17.40 2.81 -4.01
C ASP A 30 -16.55 1.88 -4.88
N LYS A 31 -15.47 1.31 -4.34
CA LYS A 31 -14.57 0.42 -5.09
C LYS A 31 -13.89 -0.62 -4.20
N PRO A 32 -13.28 -1.68 -4.77
CA PRO A 32 -12.53 -2.67 -3.99
C PRO A 32 -11.37 -2.03 -3.22
N MET A 33 -11.15 -2.47 -1.98
CA MET A 33 -10.12 -1.93 -1.10
C MET A 33 -8.73 -1.92 -1.75
N ILE A 34 -8.37 -2.92 -2.54
CA ILE A 34 -7.05 -3.00 -3.18
C ILE A 34 -6.75 -1.83 -4.13
N TYR A 35 -7.75 -1.10 -4.61
CA TYR A 35 -7.54 0.08 -5.45
C TYR A 35 -6.77 1.17 -4.72
N TYR A 36 -6.94 1.29 -3.40
CA TYR A 36 -6.27 2.32 -2.61
C TYR A 36 -4.75 2.12 -2.55
N PRO A 37 -4.20 0.96 -2.14
CA PRO A 37 -2.75 0.74 -2.21
C PRO A 37 -2.20 0.74 -3.64
N LEU A 38 -2.95 0.24 -4.64
CA LEU A 38 -2.55 0.33 -6.04
C LEU A 38 -2.41 1.78 -6.48
N SER A 39 -3.34 2.66 -6.09
CA SER A 39 -3.28 4.09 -6.41
C SER A 39 -2.02 4.75 -5.85
N VAL A 40 -1.57 4.35 -4.66
CA VAL A 40 -0.33 4.86 -4.05
C VAL A 40 0.88 4.52 -4.92
N LEU A 41 1.00 3.26 -5.36
CA LEU A 41 2.11 2.84 -6.24
C LEU A 41 2.07 3.60 -7.58
N MET A 42 0.89 3.75 -8.18
CA MET A 42 0.72 4.49 -9.44
C MET A 42 1.06 5.98 -9.27
N LEU A 43 0.64 6.61 -8.18
CA LEU A 43 1.00 8.00 -7.83
C LEU A 43 2.50 8.16 -7.65
N ALA A 44 3.17 7.17 -7.06
CA ALA A 44 4.61 7.10 -6.94
C ALA A 44 5.35 6.94 -8.29
N GLY A 45 4.64 6.69 -9.38
CA GLY A 45 5.23 6.47 -10.70
C GLY A 45 5.66 5.02 -10.96
N ILE A 46 5.29 4.09 -10.07
CA ILE A 46 5.62 2.67 -10.18
C ILE A 46 4.63 1.99 -11.13
N ARG A 47 5.14 1.31 -12.16
CA ARG A 47 4.34 0.69 -13.23
C ARG A 47 4.43 -0.82 -13.29
N GLU A 48 5.46 -1.43 -12.71
CA GLU A 48 5.60 -2.88 -12.57
C GLU A 48 5.22 -3.25 -11.14
N ILE A 49 4.14 -4.00 -10.96
CA ILE A 49 3.56 -4.28 -9.65
C ILE A 49 3.31 -5.78 -9.49
N LEU A 50 3.87 -6.35 -8.43
CA LEU A 50 3.62 -7.72 -8.00
C LEU A 50 2.50 -7.75 -6.96
N ILE A 51 1.46 -8.52 -7.21
CA ILE A 51 0.38 -8.79 -6.26
C ILE A 51 0.63 -10.16 -5.63
N ILE A 52 0.87 -10.16 -4.32
CA ILE A 52 1.06 -11.39 -3.54
C ILE A 52 -0.21 -11.65 -2.73
N SER A 53 -0.79 -12.83 -2.91
CA SER A 53 -2.02 -13.22 -2.21
C SER A 53 -2.08 -14.72 -1.96
N THR A 54 -3.11 -15.15 -1.22
CA THR A 54 -3.36 -16.57 -0.95
C THR A 54 -3.70 -17.33 -2.24
N PRO A 55 -3.46 -18.65 -2.31
CA PRO A 55 -3.86 -19.48 -3.45
C PRO A 55 -5.36 -19.38 -3.74
N ARG A 56 -6.19 -19.25 -2.70
CA ARG A 56 -7.66 -19.11 -2.80
C ARG A 56 -8.07 -17.83 -3.51
N ASP A 57 -7.45 -16.71 -3.14
CA ASP A 57 -7.94 -15.38 -3.51
C ASP A 57 -7.25 -14.83 -4.78
N LEU A 58 -6.06 -15.33 -5.12
CA LEU A 58 -5.27 -14.86 -6.26
C LEU A 58 -6.04 -14.87 -7.61
N PRO A 59 -6.87 -15.90 -7.91
CA PRO A 59 -7.69 -15.88 -9.13
C PRO A 59 -8.67 -14.72 -9.19
N LEU A 60 -9.19 -14.26 -8.04
CA LEU A 60 -10.13 -13.14 -7.98
C LEU A 60 -9.43 -11.81 -8.27
N TYR A 61 -8.19 -11.63 -7.80
CA TYR A 61 -7.38 -10.46 -8.16
C TYR A 61 -7.07 -10.42 -9.66
N LYS A 62 -6.72 -11.58 -10.25
CA LYS A 62 -6.50 -11.68 -11.70
C LYS A 62 -7.75 -11.33 -12.49
N ALA A 63 -8.91 -11.79 -12.03
CA ALA A 63 -10.19 -11.47 -12.67
C ALA A 63 -10.57 -9.99 -12.56
N LEU A 64 -10.21 -9.33 -11.43
CA LEU A 64 -10.50 -7.92 -11.18
C LEU A 64 -9.56 -6.98 -11.95
N LEU A 65 -8.27 -7.28 -11.96
CA LEU A 65 -7.21 -6.34 -12.36
C LEU A 65 -6.56 -6.68 -13.71
N GLY A 66 -6.80 -7.88 -14.24
CA GLY A 66 -6.20 -8.33 -15.50
C GLY A 66 -4.68 -8.40 -15.44
N ASP A 67 -4.04 -7.98 -16.50
CA ASP A 67 -2.58 -7.85 -16.62
C ASP A 67 -2.05 -6.43 -16.35
N GLY A 68 -2.94 -5.47 -16.10
CA GLY A 68 -2.63 -4.07 -15.85
C GLY A 68 -2.61 -3.19 -17.10
N SER A 69 -2.73 -3.75 -18.30
CA SER A 69 -2.69 -2.99 -19.56
C SER A 69 -3.78 -1.93 -19.65
N ASP A 70 -4.94 -2.15 -19.04
CA ASP A 70 -6.02 -1.18 -18.94
C ASP A 70 -5.61 0.12 -18.24
N PHE A 71 -4.67 0.05 -17.33
CA PHE A 71 -4.13 1.21 -16.60
C PHE A 71 -2.74 1.64 -17.11
N GLY A 72 -2.24 1.03 -18.21
CA GLY A 72 -0.90 1.29 -18.74
C GLY A 72 0.24 0.89 -17.79
N ILE A 73 0.00 -0.11 -16.95
CA ILE A 73 0.96 -0.72 -16.01
C ILE A 73 1.02 -2.22 -16.23
N GLU A 74 1.87 -2.93 -15.50
CA GLU A 74 2.02 -4.39 -15.60
C GLU A 74 1.79 -5.02 -14.22
N PHE A 75 0.86 -5.99 -14.15
CA PHE A 75 0.63 -6.79 -12.95
C PHE A 75 1.24 -8.19 -13.09
N THR A 76 2.08 -8.53 -12.14
CA THR A 76 2.54 -9.91 -11.90
C THR A 76 1.86 -10.46 -10.65
N TYR A 77 1.67 -11.77 -10.57
CA TYR A 77 0.92 -12.41 -9.48
C TYR A 77 1.70 -13.57 -8.88
N LYS A 78 1.84 -13.59 -7.55
CA LYS A 78 2.53 -14.66 -6.81
C LYS A 78 1.68 -15.15 -5.65
N LYS A 79 1.74 -16.46 -5.39
CA LYS A 79 1.05 -17.07 -4.25
C LYS A 79 1.92 -16.99 -3.00
N GLN A 80 1.30 -16.65 -1.88
CA GLN A 80 1.81 -16.88 -0.54
C GLN A 80 1.00 -18.02 0.07
N GLU A 81 1.63 -19.19 0.21
CA GLU A 81 0.94 -20.41 0.64
C GLU A 81 0.52 -20.34 2.12
N ASN A 82 1.36 -19.73 2.96
CA ASN A 82 1.13 -19.56 4.39
C ASN A 82 1.41 -18.11 4.79
N PRO A 83 0.75 -17.58 5.85
CA PRO A 83 0.97 -16.21 6.33
C PRO A 83 2.26 -16.14 7.19
N ASN A 84 3.42 -16.33 6.57
CA ASN A 84 4.71 -16.39 7.26
C ASN A 84 5.27 -15.02 7.65
N GLY A 85 4.54 -13.94 7.45
CA GLY A 85 4.94 -12.58 7.79
C GLY A 85 5.15 -11.67 6.57
N LEU A 86 5.32 -10.38 6.82
CA LEU A 86 5.40 -9.37 5.76
C LEU A 86 6.72 -9.44 4.99
N ALA A 87 7.83 -9.75 5.66
CA ALA A 87 9.15 -9.80 5.03
C ALA A 87 9.27 -10.95 4.01
N GLU A 88 8.42 -12.00 4.09
CA GLU A 88 8.38 -13.06 3.07
C GLU A 88 8.06 -12.52 1.67
N ALA A 89 7.39 -11.36 1.57
CA ALA A 89 7.09 -10.74 0.29
C ALA A 89 8.32 -10.50 -0.59
N PHE A 90 9.47 -10.16 0.01
CA PHE A 90 10.72 -9.94 -0.73
C PHE A 90 11.35 -11.24 -1.19
N ILE A 91 11.23 -12.31 -0.40
CA ILE A 91 11.71 -13.65 -0.77
C ILE A 91 10.88 -14.21 -1.93
N LEU A 92 9.55 -14.11 -1.83
CA LEU A 92 8.64 -14.53 -2.89
C LEU A 92 8.79 -13.67 -4.15
N GLY A 93 9.09 -12.40 -3.98
CA GLY A 93 9.23 -11.42 -5.05
C GLY A 93 10.63 -11.34 -5.66
N GLU A 94 11.63 -12.11 -5.21
CA GLU A 94 13.03 -12.00 -5.62
C GLU A 94 13.22 -11.95 -7.14
N ASP A 95 12.65 -12.92 -7.88
CA ASP A 95 12.74 -12.97 -9.34
C ASP A 95 12.09 -11.74 -10.01
N PHE A 96 11.00 -11.25 -9.44
CA PHE A 96 10.30 -10.06 -9.94
C PHE A 96 11.11 -8.80 -9.65
N ILE A 97 11.62 -8.64 -8.43
CA ILE A 97 12.43 -7.48 -8.03
C ILE A 97 13.70 -7.42 -8.88
N GLY A 98 14.40 -8.55 -9.04
CA GLY A 98 15.68 -8.59 -9.75
C GLY A 98 16.73 -7.70 -9.09
N ASN A 99 17.26 -6.74 -9.84
CA ASN A 99 18.26 -5.78 -9.34
C ASN A 99 17.67 -4.40 -9.00
N ASP A 100 16.33 -4.27 -9.02
CA ASP A 100 15.66 -3.01 -8.75
C ASP A 100 15.47 -2.75 -7.25
N ASN A 101 15.33 -1.47 -6.90
CA ASN A 101 14.75 -1.08 -5.62
C ASN A 101 13.25 -1.40 -5.60
N VAL A 102 12.67 -1.56 -4.43
CA VAL A 102 11.29 -2.02 -4.28
C VAL A 102 10.50 -1.19 -3.27
N CYS A 103 9.24 -0.92 -3.62
CA CYS A 103 8.23 -0.38 -2.71
C CYS A 103 7.26 -1.50 -2.31
N LEU A 104 7.11 -1.76 -1.02
CA LEU A 104 6.10 -2.65 -0.47
C LEU A 104 4.97 -1.82 0.14
N ILE A 105 3.73 -2.16 -0.23
CA ILE A 105 2.53 -1.61 0.41
C ILE A 105 1.59 -2.73 0.85
N LEU A 106 0.99 -2.55 2.03
CA LEU A 106 -0.02 -3.48 2.53
C LEU A 106 -1.36 -3.23 1.85
N GLY A 107 -2.01 -4.29 1.40
CA GLY A 107 -3.21 -4.24 0.58
C GLY A 107 -4.47 -3.70 1.28
N ASP A 108 -4.39 -3.44 2.58
CA ASP A 108 -5.48 -2.94 3.43
C ASP A 108 -5.20 -1.55 4.02
N ASN A 109 -4.14 -0.88 3.57
CA ASN A 109 -3.79 0.46 4.02
C ASN A 109 -4.33 1.52 3.04
N VAL A 110 -4.98 2.53 3.58
CA VAL A 110 -5.49 3.67 2.83
C VAL A 110 -4.73 4.92 3.22
N PHE A 111 -4.17 5.58 2.22
CA PHE A 111 -3.47 6.87 2.39
C PHE A 111 -4.18 7.93 1.56
N HIS A 112 -4.42 9.08 2.17
CA HIS A 112 -4.94 10.24 1.45
C HIS A 112 -4.45 11.54 2.11
N GLY A 113 -4.03 12.51 1.29
CA GLY A 113 -3.64 13.80 1.82
C GLY A 113 -2.99 14.71 0.78
N HIS A 114 -2.95 15.99 1.12
CA HIS A 114 -2.34 17.01 0.28
C HIS A 114 -0.84 16.76 0.14
N ARG A 115 -0.31 16.91 -1.08
CA ARG A 115 1.11 16.73 -1.42
C ARG A 115 1.65 15.30 -1.22
N PHE A 116 0.79 14.30 -1.03
CA PHE A 116 1.24 12.93 -0.85
C PHE A 116 2.02 12.42 -2.07
N THR A 117 1.61 12.77 -3.27
CA THR A 117 2.34 12.42 -4.51
C THR A 117 3.79 12.92 -4.49
N GLU A 118 4.04 14.15 -4.01
CA GLU A 118 5.40 14.70 -3.91
C GLU A 118 6.28 13.90 -2.92
N ILE A 119 5.69 13.48 -1.80
CA ILE A 119 6.35 12.64 -0.80
C ILE A 119 6.73 11.29 -1.42
N LEU A 120 5.81 10.67 -2.15
CA LEU A 120 6.05 9.40 -2.84
C LEU A 120 7.13 9.52 -3.90
N GLU A 121 7.08 10.56 -4.76
CA GLU A 121 8.08 10.81 -5.80
C GLU A 121 9.48 11.11 -5.23
N LYS A 122 9.55 11.66 -4.01
CA LYS A 122 10.83 11.81 -3.28
C LYS A 122 11.34 10.45 -2.81
N ALA A 123 10.45 9.62 -2.24
CA ALA A 123 10.82 8.30 -1.74
C ALA A 123 11.28 7.34 -2.87
N THR A 124 10.71 7.45 -4.08
CA THR A 124 11.16 6.63 -5.23
C THR A 124 12.56 6.96 -5.74
N LYS A 125 13.15 8.08 -5.31
CA LYS A 125 14.54 8.48 -5.62
C LYS A 125 15.56 7.87 -4.65
N LEU A 126 15.14 6.92 -3.83
CA LEU A 126 16.02 6.18 -2.94
C LEU A 126 17.12 5.46 -3.75
N ASP A 127 18.38 5.79 -3.48
CA ASP A 127 19.53 5.11 -4.09
C ASP A 127 19.96 3.91 -3.24
N GLU A 128 20.08 4.11 -1.91
CA GLU A 128 20.46 3.07 -0.96
C GLU A 128 19.70 3.21 0.37
N GLY A 129 19.54 2.10 1.08
CA GLY A 129 18.92 2.02 2.39
C GLY A 129 17.41 1.83 2.33
N ALA A 130 16.73 2.32 3.36
CA ALA A 130 15.28 2.20 3.52
C ALA A 130 14.64 3.55 3.89
N ILE A 131 13.43 3.77 3.38
CA ILE A 131 12.54 4.85 3.83
C ILE A 131 11.25 4.22 4.33
N VAL A 132 10.91 4.52 5.58
CA VAL A 132 9.61 4.23 6.19
C VAL A 132 8.92 5.52 6.57
N PHE A 133 7.62 5.47 6.84
CA PHE A 133 6.87 6.66 7.22
C PHE A 133 6.53 6.63 8.70
N GLY A 134 6.53 7.82 9.33
CA GLY A 134 6.06 8.01 10.70
C GLY A 134 4.70 8.68 10.70
N TYR A 135 3.69 8.05 11.31
CA TYR A 135 2.34 8.59 11.46
C TYR A 135 1.97 8.70 12.94
N TYR A 136 1.54 9.89 13.37
CA TYR A 136 1.19 10.14 14.77
C TYR A 136 -0.18 9.54 15.10
N THR A 137 -0.25 8.74 16.18
CA THR A 137 -1.49 8.18 16.73
C THR A 137 -1.51 8.22 18.25
N ASN A 138 -2.70 8.20 18.85
CA ASN A 138 -2.85 8.11 20.29
C ASN A 138 -2.82 6.65 20.82
N ASN A 139 -2.88 5.66 19.93
CA ASN A 139 -2.90 4.24 20.25
C ASN A 139 -1.80 3.49 19.48
N PRO A 140 -0.50 3.72 19.79
CA PRO A 140 0.61 3.17 19.02
C PRO A 140 0.90 1.69 19.28
N GLU A 141 0.44 1.11 20.38
CA GLU A 141 0.78 -0.23 20.85
C GLU A 141 0.37 -1.38 19.91
N SER A 142 -0.51 -1.09 18.95
CA SER A 142 -0.96 -2.10 17.98
C SER A 142 -0.08 -2.21 16.72
N PHE A 143 0.94 -1.36 16.61
CA PHE A 143 1.72 -1.16 15.39
C PHE A 143 3.23 -1.21 15.67
N GLY A 144 4.03 -1.22 14.61
CA GLY A 144 5.44 -0.91 14.72
C GLY A 144 5.62 0.55 15.15
N VAL A 145 6.38 0.80 16.21
CA VAL A 145 6.61 2.14 16.78
C VAL A 145 8.03 2.56 16.50
N VAL A 146 8.21 3.80 16.01
CA VAL A 146 9.52 4.38 15.74
C VAL A 146 9.80 5.51 16.74
N GLU A 147 11.01 5.50 17.30
CA GLU A 147 11.55 6.56 18.16
C GLU A 147 12.65 7.32 17.41
N PHE A 148 12.69 8.63 17.56
CA PHE A 148 13.74 9.48 16.98
C PHE A 148 14.11 10.61 17.93
N ASP A 149 15.32 11.15 17.75
CA ASP A 149 15.81 12.30 18.51
C ASP A 149 15.28 13.64 17.97
N ASP A 150 15.69 14.73 18.61
CA ASP A 150 15.29 16.09 18.24
C ASP A 150 15.81 16.49 16.84
N GLU A 151 16.87 15.86 16.35
CA GLU A 151 17.45 16.02 15.02
C GLU A 151 16.74 15.17 13.94
N GLY A 152 15.85 14.25 14.37
CA GLY A 152 15.08 13.36 13.48
C GLY A 152 15.81 12.06 13.11
N ASN A 153 16.92 11.73 13.79
CA ASN A 153 17.59 10.45 13.63
C ASN A 153 16.80 9.34 14.33
N VAL A 154 16.64 8.20 13.67
CA VAL A 154 15.95 7.06 14.26
C VAL A 154 16.79 6.42 15.34
N LEU A 155 16.23 6.32 16.54
CA LEU A 155 16.88 5.70 17.72
C LEU A 155 16.48 4.24 17.89
N SER A 156 15.20 3.93 17.70
CA SER A 156 14.69 2.56 17.81
C SER A 156 13.43 2.37 16.95
N ILE A 157 13.18 1.10 16.62
CA ILE A 157 11.92 0.66 16.02
C ILE A 157 11.52 -0.64 16.70
N GLU A 158 10.26 -0.75 17.16
CA GLU A 158 9.79 -1.89 17.95
C GLU A 158 8.41 -2.35 17.43
N GLU A 159 8.25 -3.67 17.26
CA GLU A 159 6.96 -4.25 16.83
C GLU A 159 6.03 -4.40 18.02
N LYS A 160 4.90 -3.68 18.00
CA LYS A 160 3.82 -3.78 19.00
C LYS A 160 4.31 -3.78 20.45
N PRO A 161 5.06 -2.75 20.85
CA PRO A 161 5.62 -2.68 22.19
C PRO A 161 4.51 -2.55 23.26
N GLU A 162 4.67 -3.22 24.40
CA GLU A 162 3.78 -3.05 25.55
C GLU A 162 3.86 -1.62 26.14
N HIS A 163 5.05 -1.01 26.02
CA HIS A 163 5.32 0.35 26.49
C HIS A 163 5.93 1.18 25.36
N PRO A 164 5.11 1.76 24.48
CA PRO A 164 5.60 2.53 23.33
C PRO A 164 6.46 3.73 23.76
N LYS A 165 7.62 3.91 23.13
CA LYS A 165 8.54 5.01 23.41
C LYS A 165 8.15 6.31 22.70
N SER A 166 7.28 6.22 21.70
CA SER A 166 6.75 7.36 20.98
C SER A 166 5.30 7.11 20.54
N ASN A 167 4.65 8.17 20.05
CA ASN A 167 3.33 8.09 19.43
C ASN A 167 3.39 7.96 17.90
N TYR A 168 4.60 7.79 17.33
CA TYR A 168 4.77 7.61 15.91
C TYR A 168 4.84 6.13 15.54
N ILE A 169 3.89 5.72 14.72
CA ILE A 169 3.82 4.36 14.17
C ILE A 169 4.33 4.32 12.75
N VAL A 170 4.69 3.12 12.29
CA VAL A 170 5.11 2.86 10.92
C VAL A 170 3.94 2.24 10.16
N PRO A 171 3.25 3.02 9.29
CA PRO A 171 2.18 2.48 8.42
C PRO A 171 2.75 1.51 7.38
N GLY A 172 1.85 0.74 6.76
CA GLY A 172 2.20 -0.31 5.81
C GLY A 172 2.63 0.17 4.43
N LEU A 173 3.61 1.08 4.38
CA LEU A 173 4.24 1.58 3.15
C LEU A 173 5.75 1.73 3.37
N TYR A 174 6.54 1.05 2.56
CA TYR A 174 7.97 0.90 2.74
C TYR A 174 8.70 1.00 1.42
N PHE A 175 9.85 1.70 1.41
CA PHE A 175 10.75 1.79 0.26
C PHE A 175 12.12 1.24 0.64
N TYR A 176 12.65 0.33 -0.15
CA TYR A 176 13.91 -0.34 0.12
C TYR A 176 14.79 -0.38 -1.11
N ASP A 177 16.10 -0.35 -0.88
CA ASP A 177 17.07 -0.76 -1.89
C ASP A 177 17.05 -2.29 -2.10
N ASN A 178 17.86 -2.78 -3.02
CA ASN A 178 17.87 -4.19 -3.38
C ASN A 178 18.40 -5.12 -2.28
N ASP A 179 19.17 -4.60 -1.30
CA ASP A 179 19.68 -5.37 -0.15
C ASP A 179 18.54 -6.00 0.67
N VAL A 180 17.33 -5.49 0.55
CA VAL A 180 16.15 -5.99 1.28
C VAL A 180 15.90 -7.49 1.07
N ILE A 181 16.23 -8.02 -0.12
CA ILE A 181 16.04 -9.44 -0.43
C ILE A 181 16.93 -10.30 0.48
N ASP A 182 18.21 -9.95 0.55
CA ASP A 182 19.18 -10.69 1.40
C ASP A 182 18.89 -10.47 2.88
N ILE A 183 18.49 -9.27 3.27
CA ILE A 183 18.07 -8.99 4.65
C ILE A 183 16.86 -9.88 5.00
N ALA A 184 15.82 -9.91 4.18
CA ALA A 184 14.62 -10.70 4.44
C ALA A 184 14.90 -12.21 4.55
N LYS A 185 15.81 -12.75 3.74
CA LYS A 185 16.26 -14.15 3.83
C LYS A 185 16.95 -14.48 5.15
N ASN A 186 17.55 -13.49 5.82
CA ASN A 186 18.28 -13.66 7.08
C ASN A 186 17.46 -13.30 8.33
N VAL A 187 16.26 -12.70 8.16
CA VAL A 187 15.34 -12.44 9.28
C VAL A 187 14.92 -13.75 9.94
N LYS A 188 14.99 -13.78 11.27
CA LYS A 188 14.50 -14.93 12.04
C LYS A 188 13.02 -14.73 12.38
N PRO A 189 12.21 -15.80 12.34
CA PRO A 189 10.82 -15.71 12.76
C PRO A 189 10.71 -15.18 14.21
N SER A 190 9.75 -14.31 14.43
CA SER A 190 9.42 -13.79 15.77
C SER A 190 8.82 -14.88 16.66
N GLN A 191 8.50 -14.55 17.91
CA GLN A 191 7.76 -15.45 18.82
C GLN A 191 6.38 -15.87 18.25
N ARG A 192 5.84 -15.07 17.31
CA ARG A 192 4.59 -15.40 16.59
C ARG A 192 4.80 -16.34 15.39
N GLY A 193 6.05 -16.68 15.09
CA GLY A 193 6.42 -17.49 13.92
C GLY A 193 6.43 -16.72 12.61
N GLU A 194 6.39 -15.38 12.64
CA GLU A 194 6.31 -14.51 11.47
C GLU A 194 7.66 -13.85 11.16
N LEU A 195 7.99 -13.70 9.88
CA LEU A 195 9.08 -12.86 9.38
C LEU A 195 8.62 -11.41 9.41
N GLU A 196 8.94 -10.71 10.49
CA GLU A 196 8.45 -9.35 10.74
C GLU A 196 9.15 -8.33 9.84
N ILE A 197 8.37 -7.39 9.33
CA ILE A 197 8.91 -6.25 8.58
C ILE A 197 9.74 -5.34 9.49
N THR A 198 9.38 -5.27 10.78
CA THR A 198 10.11 -4.49 11.77
C THR A 198 11.54 -5.01 11.92
N SER A 199 11.78 -6.32 11.85
CA SER A 199 13.14 -6.88 11.88
C SER A 199 13.97 -6.52 10.63
N VAL A 200 13.33 -6.36 9.48
CA VAL A 200 14.00 -5.81 8.29
C VAL A 200 14.40 -4.34 8.53
N ASN A 201 13.51 -3.54 9.08
CA ASN A 201 13.78 -2.13 9.40
C ASN A 201 14.85 -1.98 10.47
N GLU A 202 14.88 -2.85 11.50
CA GLU A 202 15.94 -2.89 12.51
C GLU A 202 17.32 -3.16 11.89
N GLU A 203 17.40 -4.06 10.91
CA GLU A 203 18.65 -4.32 10.22
C GLU A 203 19.14 -3.09 9.42
N TYR A 204 18.24 -2.38 8.74
CA TYR A 204 18.59 -1.11 8.10
C TYR A 204 18.99 -0.04 9.11
N LEU A 205 18.33 0.03 10.26
CA LEU A 205 18.70 0.93 11.36
C LEU A 205 20.12 0.62 11.87
N ASN A 206 20.43 -0.66 12.13
CA ASN A 206 21.75 -1.10 12.59
C ASN A 206 22.87 -0.79 11.59
N ARG A 207 22.55 -0.76 10.29
CA ARG A 207 23.47 -0.34 9.22
C ARG A 207 23.58 1.17 9.08
N GLY A 208 22.79 1.96 9.83
CA GLY A 208 22.72 3.42 9.69
C GLY A 208 22.08 3.88 8.39
N LYS A 209 21.22 3.04 7.78
CA LYS A 209 20.59 3.26 6.46
C LYS A 209 19.07 3.36 6.52
N LEU A 210 18.44 3.45 7.69
CA LEU A 210 17.01 3.67 7.85
C LEU A 210 16.69 5.16 7.95
N LYS A 211 15.78 5.64 7.10
CA LYS A 211 15.22 7.00 7.15
C LYS A 211 13.74 6.94 7.47
N VAL A 212 13.26 7.92 8.26
CA VAL A 212 11.84 8.09 8.54
C VAL A 212 11.37 9.42 7.97
N GLU A 213 10.35 9.38 7.12
CA GLU A 213 9.66 10.58 6.62
C GLU A 213 8.34 10.72 7.38
N LEU A 214 8.13 11.85 8.05
CA LEU A 214 6.92 12.07 8.83
C LEU A 214 5.74 12.47 7.93
N LEU A 215 4.64 11.74 8.07
CA LEU A 215 3.36 12.11 7.49
C LEU A 215 2.74 13.21 8.35
N GLY A 216 2.80 14.44 7.85
CA GLY A 216 2.38 15.63 8.58
C GLY A 216 0.87 15.83 8.61
N ARG A 217 0.47 17.01 9.14
CA ARG A 217 -0.95 17.42 9.19
C ARG A 217 -1.57 17.43 7.80
N GLY A 218 -2.82 16.94 7.72
CA GLY A 218 -3.56 16.84 6.45
C GLY A 218 -3.36 15.51 5.75
N MET A 219 -2.47 14.64 6.25
CA MET A 219 -2.40 13.25 5.84
C MET A 219 -3.35 12.40 6.68
N ALA A 220 -4.13 11.57 6.03
CA ALA A 220 -4.92 10.52 6.64
C ALA A 220 -4.31 9.17 6.26
N TRP A 221 -4.05 8.36 7.27
CA TRP A 221 -3.78 6.94 7.15
C TRP A 221 -4.88 6.19 7.90
N LEU A 222 -5.47 5.20 7.25
CA LEU A 222 -6.59 4.43 7.77
C LEU A 222 -6.25 2.95 7.66
N ASP A 223 -6.23 2.28 8.83
CA ASP A 223 -6.13 0.82 8.90
C ASP A 223 -7.54 0.21 8.86
N THR A 224 -7.81 -0.57 7.85
CA THR A 224 -9.11 -1.24 7.68
C THR A 224 -9.13 -2.63 8.34
N GLY A 225 -8.30 -2.86 9.36
CA GLY A 225 -8.12 -4.14 10.05
C GLY A 225 -9.26 -4.59 10.94
N THR A 226 -10.17 -3.70 11.30
CA THR A 226 -11.34 -3.94 12.17
C THR A 226 -12.62 -3.51 11.47
N HIS A 227 -13.78 -3.94 12.00
CA HIS A 227 -15.08 -3.51 11.47
C HIS A 227 -15.25 -1.98 11.60
N ASP A 228 -14.84 -1.41 12.73
CA ASP A 228 -14.91 0.04 12.95
C ASP A 228 -13.97 0.79 12.01
N GLY A 229 -12.72 0.33 11.87
CA GLY A 229 -11.75 0.93 10.93
C GLY A 229 -12.20 0.86 9.47
N LEU A 230 -12.86 -0.24 9.07
CA LEU A 230 -13.44 -0.38 7.73
C LEU A 230 -14.58 0.64 7.51
N LEU A 231 -15.46 0.81 8.50
CA LEU A 231 -16.56 1.78 8.46
C LEU A 231 -16.04 3.23 8.45
N GLU A 232 -15.08 3.54 9.32
CA GLU A 232 -14.46 4.86 9.41
C GLU A 232 -13.77 5.25 8.10
N ALA A 233 -13.03 4.32 7.50
CA ALA A 233 -12.38 4.55 6.21
C ALA A 233 -13.41 4.80 5.10
N GLY A 234 -14.49 4.03 5.05
CA GLY A 234 -15.58 4.26 4.09
C GLY A 234 -16.23 5.64 4.24
N ASN A 235 -16.55 6.05 5.48
CA ASN A 235 -17.13 7.35 5.79
C ASN A 235 -16.18 8.51 5.45
N PHE A 236 -14.89 8.34 5.72
CA PHE A 236 -13.86 9.32 5.38
C PHE A 236 -13.80 9.54 3.85
N ILE A 237 -13.70 8.44 3.08
CA ILE A 237 -13.62 8.49 1.63
C ILE A 237 -14.88 9.15 1.05
N GLU A 238 -16.07 8.71 1.47
CA GLU A 238 -17.35 9.29 1.06
C GLU A 238 -17.35 10.81 1.28
N THR A 239 -16.98 11.24 2.48
CA THR A 239 -17.00 12.66 2.85
C THR A 239 -16.07 13.48 1.99
N VAL A 240 -14.83 13.01 1.78
CA VAL A 240 -13.84 13.74 0.97
C VAL A 240 -14.28 13.80 -0.49
N GLN A 241 -14.70 12.67 -1.07
CA GLN A 241 -15.13 12.60 -2.47
C GLN A 241 -16.32 13.54 -2.73
N LYS A 242 -17.34 13.51 -1.87
CA LYS A 242 -18.52 14.38 -2.01
C LYS A 242 -18.19 15.87 -1.83
N ARG A 243 -17.25 16.22 -0.96
CA ARG A 243 -16.87 17.62 -0.72
C ARG A 243 -15.97 18.21 -1.78
N GLN A 244 -15.10 17.38 -2.37
CA GLN A 244 -14.10 17.83 -3.35
C GLN A 244 -14.54 17.54 -4.80
N SER A 245 -15.64 16.80 -5.00
CA SER A 245 -16.14 16.38 -6.32
C SER A 245 -15.06 15.66 -7.16
N LEU A 246 -14.31 14.78 -6.49
CA LEU A 246 -13.28 13.93 -7.09
C LEU A 246 -13.38 12.51 -6.53
N TYR A 247 -12.72 11.55 -7.17
CA TYR A 247 -12.63 10.17 -6.69
C TYR A 247 -11.24 9.90 -6.08
N ILE A 248 -11.21 9.38 -4.86
CA ILE A 248 -9.96 8.88 -4.25
C ILE A 248 -9.65 7.52 -4.86
N ALA A 249 -8.36 7.26 -5.19
CA ALA A 249 -7.91 6.00 -5.74
C ALA A 249 -8.64 5.57 -7.04
N CYS A 250 -9.00 6.52 -7.89
CA CYS A 250 -9.47 6.26 -9.25
C CYS A 250 -8.26 5.91 -10.13
N LEU A 251 -8.06 4.61 -10.40
CA LEU A 251 -6.86 4.15 -11.11
C LEU A 251 -6.82 4.66 -12.54
N GLU A 252 -7.97 4.75 -13.20
CA GLU A 252 -8.14 5.27 -14.56
C GLU A 252 -7.76 6.76 -14.65
N GLU A 253 -8.21 7.56 -13.67
CA GLU A 253 -7.84 8.98 -13.58
C GLU A 253 -6.34 9.15 -13.37
N ILE A 254 -5.75 8.39 -12.43
CA ILE A 254 -4.31 8.44 -12.16
C ILE A 254 -3.52 8.04 -13.41
N ALA A 255 -3.92 6.96 -14.09
CA ALA A 255 -3.30 6.50 -15.32
C ALA A 255 -3.35 7.57 -16.42
N TYR A 256 -4.49 8.21 -16.60
CA TYR A 256 -4.67 9.28 -17.56
C TYR A 256 -3.85 10.53 -17.22
N ASN A 257 -3.89 10.97 -15.95
CA ASN A 257 -3.16 12.16 -15.50
C ASN A 257 -1.63 11.97 -15.53
N LYS A 258 -1.15 10.74 -15.27
CA LYS A 258 0.27 10.37 -15.40
C LYS A 258 0.69 10.09 -16.85
N GLY A 259 -0.24 10.11 -17.81
CA GLY A 259 0.05 9.83 -19.23
C GLY A 259 0.33 8.35 -19.52
N TYR A 260 -0.12 7.44 -18.67
CA TYR A 260 0.02 5.99 -18.88
C TYR A 260 -0.98 5.46 -19.91
N ILE A 261 -2.16 6.10 -20.00
CA ILE A 261 -3.19 5.82 -20.99
C ILE A 261 -3.60 7.10 -21.73
N THR A 262 -4.15 6.92 -22.95
CA THR A 262 -4.67 8.02 -23.76
C THR A 262 -6.10 8.38 -23.34
N LYS A 263 -6.60 9.51 -23.88
CA LYS A 263 -8.00 9.92 -23.75
C LYS A 263 -8.95 8.86 -24.31
N GLU A 264 -8.61 8.30 -25.47
CA GLU A 264 -9.41 7.27 -26.13
C GLU A 264 -9.53 6.02 -25.26
N LYS A 265 -8.42 5.60 -24.63
CA LYS A 265 -8.41 4.47 -23.69
C LYS A 265 -9.24 4.77 -22.44
N LEU A 266 -9.17 5.99 -21.90
CA LEU A 266 -10.00 6.40 -20.76
C LEU A 266 -11.51 6.31 -21.11
N LEU A 267 -11.91 6.77 -22.29
CA LEU A 267 -13.29 6.68 -22.76
C LEU A 267 -13.73 5.23 -23.02
N GLU A 268 -12.84 4.38 -23.54
CA GLU A 268 -13.07 2.93 -23.69
C GLU A 268 -13.38 2.27 -22.33
N LEU A 269 -12.59 2.59 -21.30
CA LEU A 269 -12.78 2.07 -19.94
C LEU A 269 -14.06 2.62 -19.28
N ALA A 270 -14.47 3.85 -19.60
CA ALA A 270 -15.68 4.46 -19.09
C ALA A 270 -16.96 3.89 -19.72
N GLU A 271 -16.92 3.42 -20.98
CA GLU A 271 -18.12 2.99 -21.73
C GLU A 271 -18.95 1.90 -21.01
N PRO A 272 -18.39 0.79 -20.48
CA PRO A 272 -19.17 -0.19 -19.73
C PRO A 272 -19.75 0.37 -18.42
N LEU A 273 -19.17 1.45 -17.89
CA LEU A 273 -19.52 2.09 -16.61
C LEU A 273 -20.42 3.33 -16.78
N LYS A 274 -20.77 3.74 -17.99
CA LYS A 274 -21.47 5.01 -18.30
C LYS A 274 -22.81 5.23 -17.59
N LYS A 275 -23.42 4.18 -17.06
CA LYS A 275 -24.67 4.26 -16.28
C LYS A 275 -24.43 4.50 -14.79
N THR A 276 -23.19 4.52 -14.34
CA THR A 276 -22.77 4.76 -12.95
C THR A 276 -22.21 6.17 -12.80
N GLU A 277 -22.26 6.71 -11.59
CA GLU A 277 -21.61 7.99 -11.28
C GLU A 277 -20.09 7.93 -11.54
N TYR A 278 -19.46 6.79 -11.27
CA TYR A 278 -18.04 6.57 -11.53
C TYR A 278 -17.71 6.67 -13.02
N GLY A 279 -18.46 5.99 -13.89
CA GLY A 279 -18.25 6.06 -15.33
C GLY A 279 -18.54 7.45 -15.90
N GLN A 280 -19.56 8.16 -15.40
CA GLN A 280 -19.82 9.53 -15.80
C GLN A 280 -18.67 10.48 -15.42
N TYR A 281 -18.09 10.29 -14.22
CA TYR A 281 -16.90 11.03 -13.80
C TYR A 281 -15.72 10.85 -14.77
N LEU A 282 -15.45 9.61 -15.24
CA LEU A 282 -14.39 9.36 -16.22
C LEU A 282 -14.64 10.04 -17.56
N ILE A 283 -15.90 10.06 -18.03
CA ILE A 283 -16.29 10.75 -19.25
C ILE A 283 -16.07 12.26 -19.10
N ASP A 284 -16.56 12.84 -18.01
CA ASP A 284 -16.41 14.28 -17.71
C ASP A 284 -14.92 14.68 -17.60
N LEU A 285 -14.09 13.81 -17.00
CA LEU A 285 -12.66 14.00 -16.92
C LEU A 285 -11.99 14.04 -18.30
N ALA A 286 -12.39 13.14 -19.20
CA ALA A 286 -11.88 13.10 -20.56
C ALA A 286 -12.30 14.34 -21.38
N GLU A 287 -13.47 14.92 -21.12
CA GLU A 287 -13.99 16.08 -21.84
C GLU A 287 -13.41 17.42 -21.34
N LYS A 288 -13.00 17.51 -20.07
CA LYS A 288 -12.49 18.75 -19.46
C LYS A 288 -11.08 19.12 -19.90
N LYS A 289 -10.36 18.24 -20.56
CA LYS A 289 -9.02 18.45 -21.14
C LYS A 289 -9.10 18.40 -22.66
#